data_982895d826d62164fb1307b0d5bad1f0
#
_entry.id   982895d826d62164fb1307b0d5bad1f0
#
_cell.length_a   1.000
_cell.length_b   1.000
_cell.length_c   1.000
_cell.angle_alpha   90.00
_cell.angle_beta   90.00
_cell.angle_gamma   90.00
#
_symmetry.space_group_name_H-M   'P 1'
#
loop_
_entity.id
_entity.type
_entity.pdbx_description
1 polymer ?
#
loop_
_entity_poly.entity_id
_entity_poly.type
_entity_poly.pdbx_seq_one_letter_code
_entity_poly.pdbx_strand_id
1 'polypeptide(L)'
;TMEIHKFSDIALSDPFFDSLKADYPGFSKWYEKKSVENARAYIQKNEKGLLQAFLYLKVEQEALTDIEPTMPAANRLKVGTFKIDAHNTKLGEFFVKKIMQAAVYKEVDEVYVTIFAKHEALIKLLQRYGFEERGKKGDELVLVRPIKQRSNDVLRDYPFVHTEGKRKFLLAIKPEYHTRLFPDSILNTEQREKDYLVRDVAH
;
A
#
# COMPACT_ATOMS: atom_id res chain seq x y z
N THR A 1 10.08 7.32 -10.51
CA THR A 1 10.29 5.95 -10.03
C THR A 1 10.08 5.91 -8.51
N MET A 2 9.36 4.89 -8.02
CA MET A 2 9.16 4.68 -6.59
C MET A 2 10.43 4.15 -5.95
N GLU A 3 10.80 4.73 -4.81
CA GLU A 3 12.01 4.39 -4.06
C GLU A 3 11.67 4.08 -2.61
N ILE A 4 12.54 3.33 -1.93
CA ILE A 4 12.43 3.05 -0.50
C ILE A 4 13.51 3.84 0.22
N HIS A 5 13.11 4.69 1.16
CA HIS A 5 14.03 5.49 1.96
C HIS A 5 13.73 5.35 3.46
N LYS A 6 14.78 5.51 4.28
CA LYS A 6 14.59 5.68 5.72
C LYS A 6 13.91 7.02 5.99
N PHE A 7 13.09 7.09 7.02
CA PHE A 7 12.47 8.35 7.46
C PHE A 7 13.53 9.42 7.72
N SER A 8 14.67 9.04 8.31
CA SER A 8 15.78 9.95 8.60
C SER A 8 16.41 10.57 7.35
N ASP A 9 16.25 9.95 6.18
CA ASP A 9 16.79 10.43 4.91
C ASP A 9 15.78 11.32 4.14
N ILE A 10 14.59 11.54 4.70
CA ILE A 10 13.52 12.34 4.11
C ILE A 10 13.30 13.54 5.03
N ALA A 11 13.53 14.75 4.52
CA ALA A 11 13.40 15.96 5.31
C ALA A 11 11.94 16.21 5.74
N LEU A 12 11.69 16.17 7.05
CA LEU A 12 10.37 16.49 7.62
C LEU A 12 9.96 17.95 7.36
N SER A 13 10.94 18.82 7.10
CA SER A 13 10.70 20.22 6.72
C SER A 13 10.18 20.40 5.29
N ASP A 14 10.15 19.33 4.48
CA ASP A 14 9.59 19.41 3.13
C ASP A 14 8.12 19.86 3.20
N PRO A 15 7.71 20.88 2.43
CA PRO A 15 6.31 21.34 2.38
C PRO A 15 5.29 20.26 2.06
N PHE A 16 5.72 19.17 1.46
CA PHE A 16 4.88 18.00 1.25
C PHE A 16 4.18 17.52 2.53
N PHE A 17 4.82 17.65 3.69
CA PHE A 17 4.29 17.21 4.98
C PHE A 17 3.39 18.23 5.68
N ASP A 18 3.24 19.43 5.15
CA ASP A 18 2.51 20.52 5.84
C ASP A 18 1.06 20.16 6.14
N SER A 19 0.35 19.54 5.20
CA SER A 19 -1.03 19.12 5.41
C SER A 19 -1.16 18.00 6.44
N LEU A 20 -0.19 17.09 6.50
CA LEU A 20 -0.15 16.02 7.49
C LEU A 20 0.13 16.58 8.90
N LYS A 21 1.01 17.55 9.01
CA LYS A 21 1.25 18.25 10.28
C LYS A 21 0.02 19.04 10.75
N ALA A 22 -0.73 19.64 9.82
CA ALA A 22 -1.96 20.36 10.12
C ALA A 22 -3.09 19.42 10.57
N ASP A 23 -3.24 18.28 9.90
CA ASP A 23 -4.31 17.30 10.19
C ASP A 23 -4.01 16.48 11.46
N TYR A 24 -2.74 16.23 11.76
CA TYR A 24 -2.30 15.39 12.88
C TYR A 24 -1.33 16.17 13.77
N PRO A 25 -1.77 16.76 14.88
CA PRO A 25 -0.91 17.56 15.77
C PRO A 25 0.34 16.83 16.27
N GLY A 26 0.26 15.52 16.41
CA GLY A 26 1.38 14.67 16.83
C GLY A 26 2.27 14.15 15.69
N PHE A 27 2.04 14.56 14.43
CA PHE A 27 2.72 13.99 13.28
C PHE A 27 4.24 14.15 13.33
N SER A 28 4.75 15.33 13.63
CA SER A 28 6.20 15.59 13.69
C SER A 28 6.88 14.71 14.74
N LYS A 29 6.30 14.61 15.93
CA LYS A 29 6.81 13.76 17.01
C LYS A 29 6.80 12.27 16.64
N TRP A 30 5.72 11.82 16.02
CA TRP A 30 5.60 10.47 15.50
C TRP A 30 6.67 10.19 14.42
N TYR A 31 6.87 11.12 13.49
CA TYR A 31 7.85 11.00 12.44
C TYR A 31 9.29 10.88 12.98
N GLU A 32 9.63 11.72 13.95
CA GLU A 32 10.93 11.66 14.64
C GLU A 32 11.15 10.31 15.32
N LYS A 33 10.13 9.81 16.01
CA LYS A 33 10.15 8.47 16.61
C LYS A 33 10.41 7.39 15.55
N LYS A 34 9.71 7.44 14.43
CA LYS A 34 9.92 6.51 13.32
C LYS A 34 11.32 6.63 12.71
N SER A 35 11.88 7.83 12.65
CA SER A 35 13.25 8.05 12.21
C SER A 35 14.28 7.35 13.11
N VAL A 36 14.09 7.43 14.42
CA VAL A 36 14.94 6.75 15.42
C VAL A 36 14.80 5.23 15.31
N GLU A 37 13.62 4.73 15.03
CA GLU A 37 13.33 3.30 14.82
C GLU A 37 13.85 2.75 13.48
N ASN A 38 14.50 3.58 12.66
CA ASN A 38 14.93 3.24 11.29
C ASN A 38 13.79 2.79 10.38
N ALA A 39 12.59 3.28 10.59
CA ALA A 39 11.46 3.02 9.71
C ALA A 39 11.74 3.47 8.29
N ARG A 40 11.14 2.77 7.33
CA ARG A 40 11.28 3.06 5.90
C ARG A 40 9.92 3.36 5.27
N ALA A 41 9.95 4.23 4.28
CA ALA A 41 8.77 4.57 3.49
C ALA A 41 9.03 4.38 2.01
N TYR A 42 7.96 4.12 1.27
CA TYR A 42 7.97 4.21 -0.19
C TYR A 42 7.69 5.66 -0.56
N ILE A 43 8.54 6.22 -1.40
CA ILE A 43 8.39 7.60 -1.87
C ILE A 43 8.49 7.66 -3.38
N GLN A 44 7.93 8.71 -3.95
CA GLN A 44 8.18 9.10 -5.31
C GLN A 44 8.44 10.61 -5.37
N LYS A 45 9.44 10.97 -6.17
CA LYS A 45 9.79 12.36 -6.45
C LYS A 45 9.50 12.67 -7.92
N ASN A 46 9.23 13.93 -8.22
CA ASN A 46 9.15 14.41 -9.59
C ASN A 46 10.55 14.64 -10.18
N GLU A 47 10.60 15.09 -11.42
CA GLU A 47 11.84 15.39 -12.13
C GLU A 47 12.67 16.50 -11.47
N LYS A 48 12.04 17.34 -10.66
CA LYS A 48 12.69 18.40 -9.88
C LYS A 48 13.17 17.94 -8.49
N GLY A 49 12.99 16.66 -8.17
CA GLY A 49 13.39 16.09 -6.88
C GLY A 49 12.40 16.36 -5.74
N LEU A 50 11.22 16.93 -6.02
CA LEU A 50 10.20 17.21 -5.00
C LEU A 50 9.35 15.97 -4.73
N LEU A 51 9.00 15.74 -3.46
CA LEU A 51 8.12 14.66 -3.06
C LEU A 51 6.74 14.78 -3.71
N GLN A 52 6.27 13.69 -4.29
CA GLN A 52 4.93 13.55 -4.85
C GLN A 52 4.08 12.49 -4.14
N ALA A 53 4.72 11.53 -3.51
CA ALA A 53 4.03 10.47 -2.80
C ALA A 53 4.87 9.97 -1.63
N PHE A 54 4.18 9.57 -0.57
CA PHE A 54 4.75 8.97 0.63
C PHE A 54 3.81 7.88 1.13
N LEU A 55 4.34 6.67 1.36
CA LEU A 55 3.59 5.53 1.87
C LEU A 55 4.40 4.81 2.95
N TYR A 56 3.84 4.72 4.15
CA TYR A 56 4.37 3.91 5.24
C TYR A 56 3.42 2.76 5.56
N LEU A 57 3.96 1.55 5.59
CA LEU A 57 3.23 0.32 5.88
C LEU A 57 3.81 -0.35 7.11
N LYS A 58 2.94 -0.91 7.95
CA LYS A 58 3.31 -1.66 9.15
C LYS A 58 2.44 -2.91 9.30
N VAL A 59 3.04 -4.03 9.64
CA VAL A 59 2.28 -5.23 10.04
C VAL A 59 1.92 -5.13 11.51
N GLU A 60 0.66 -5.35 11.84
CA GLU A 60 0.12 -5.40 13.19
C GLU A 60 -0.69 -6.67 13.38
N GLN A 61 -0.65 -7.24 14.58
CA GLN A 61 -1.36 -8.49 14.90
C GLN A 61 -2.33 -8.34 16.06
N GLU A 62 -2.26 -7.24 16.80
CA GLU A 62 -3.06 -6.96 17.97
C GLU A 62 -4.51 -6.61 17.58
N ALA A 63 -5.41 -6.75 18.55
CA ALA A 63 -6.77 -6.23 18.43
C ALA A 63 -6.74 -4.70 18.26
N LEU A 64 -7.67 -4.17 17.48
CA LEU A 64 -7.88 -2.73 17.32
C LEU A 64 -8.94 -2.27 18.31
N THR A 65 -8.50 -1.69 19.43
CA THR A 65 -9.36 -1.28 20.55
C THR A 65 -9.64 0.22 20.58
N ASP A 66 -8.91 1.00 19.79
CA ASP A 66 -9.03 2.45 19.66
C ASP A 66 -9.95 2.89 18.51
N ILE A 67 -10.68 1.95 17.94
CA ILE A 67 -11.67 2.16 16.88
C ILE A 67 -13.06 1.71 17.36
N GLU A 68 -14.12 2.23 16.70
CA GLU A 68 -15.50 1.87 17.00
C GLU A 68 -16.22 1.42 15.70
N PRO A 69 -16.73 0.17 15.65
CA PRO A 69 -16.58 -0.89 16.64
C PRO A 69 -15.13 -1.43 16.71
N THR A 70 -14.77 -1.99 17.85
CA THR A 70 -13.48 -2.66 18.03
C THR A 70 -13.35 -3.86 17.10
N MET A 71 -12.12 -4.20 16.70
CA MET A 71 -11.85 -5.35 15.85
C MET A 71 -10.93 -6.35 16.59
N PRO A 72 -11.19 -7.67 16.45
CA PRO A 72 -10.37 -8.69 17.10
C PRO A 72 -8.95 -8.71 16.54
N ALA A 73 -8.04 -9.39 17.25
CA ALA A 73 -6.69 -9.62 16.76
C ALA A 73 -6.72 -10.36 15.41
N ALA A 74 -5.93 -9.89 14.48
CA ALA A 74 -5.74 -10.49 13.16
C ALA A 74 -4.39 -10.04 12.59
N ASN A 75 -3.90 -10.77 11.60
CA ASN A 75 -2.68 -10.37 10.89
C ASN A 75 -3.05 -9.30 9.86
N ARG A 76 -2.69 -8.04 10.13
CA ARG A 76 -3.09 -6.89 9.33
C ARG A 76 -1.90 -6.11 8.80
N LEU A 77 -2.06 -5.58 7.60
CA LEU A 77 -1.22 -4.52 7.08
C LEU A 77 -1.90 -3.18 7.36
N LYS A 78 -1.26 -2.35 8.18
CA LYS A 78 -1.69 -0.99 8.42
C LYS A 78 -1.06 -0.06 7.42
N VAL A 79 -1.89 0.78 6.78
CA VAL A 79 -1.42 1.95 6.04
C VAL A 79 -1.24 3.07 7.07
N GLY A 80 -0.02 3.23 7.57
CA GLY A 80 0.27 4.17 8.66
C GLY A 80 0.27 5.63 8.22
N THR A 81 0.77 5.90 7.02
CA THR A 81 0.68 7.22 6.36
C THR A 81 0.64 7.00 4.87
N PHE A 82 -0.29 7.64 4.21
CA PHE A 82 -0.42 7.60 2.76
C PHE A 82 -0.85 8.98 2.25
N LYS A 83 0.06 9.64 1.54
CA LYS A 83 -0.22 10.92 0.89
C LYS A 83 0.32 10.91 -0.52
N ILE A 84 -0.49 11.43 -1.43
CA ILE A 84 -0.14 11.65 -2.84
C ILE A 84 -0.45 13.09 -3.17
N ASP A 85 0.44 13.73 -3.91
CA ASP A 85 0.18 15.06 -4.45
C ASP A 85 -0.98 14.99 -5.45
N ALA A 86 -1.98 15.86 -5.25
CA ALA A 86 -3.39 15.66 -5.61
C ALA A 86 -3.74 15.59 -7.10
N HIS A 87 -2.78 15.72 -8.01
CA HIS A 87 -3.09 15.90 -9.44
C HIS A 87 -2.76 14.71 -10.34
N ASN A 88 -2.33 13.57 -9.77
CA ASN A 88 -1.93 12.40 -10.55
C ASN A 88 -2.68 11.14 -10.13
N THR A 89 -3.81 10.86 -10.79
CA THR A 89 -4.64 9.68 -10.53
C THR A 89 -3.90 8.35 -10.78
N LYS A 90 -3.02 8.31 -11.78
CA LYS A 90 -2.20 7.13 -12.08
C LYS A 90 -1.23 6.81 -10.94
N LEU A 91 -0.70 7.84 -10.29
CA LEU A 91 0.18 7.69 -9.14
C LEU A 91 -0.58 7.07 -7.95
N GLY A 92 -1.81 7.51 -7.72
CA GLY A 92 -2.71 6.93 -6.71
C GLY A 92 -2.94 5.45 -6.92
N GLU A 93 -3.34 5.06 -8.11
CA GLU A 93 -3.55 3.66 -8.48
C GLU A 93 -2.28 2.82 -8.31
N PHE A 94 -1.14 3.35 -8.73
CA PHE A 94 0.14 2.69 -8.59
C PHE A 94 0.48 2.37 -7.12
N PHE A 95 0.27 3.33 -6.22
CA PHE A 95 0.53 3.12 -4.80
C PHE A 95 -0.49 2.20 -4.13
N VAL A 96 -1.77 2.25 -4.51
CA VAL A 96 -2.78 1.30 -4.01
C VAL A 96 -2.43 -0.12 -4.44
N LYS A 97 -2.03 -0.32 -5.68
CA LYS A 97 -1.53 -1.63 -6.15
C LYS A 97 -0.30 -2.09 -5.35
N LYS A 98 0.59 -1.17 -4.99
CA LYS A 98 1.74 -1.48 -4.14
C LYS A 98 1.32 -1.94 -2.74
N ILE A 99 0.33 -1.29 -2.15
CA ILE A 99 -0.24 -1.72 -0.87
C ILE A 99 -0.76 -3.17 -0.97
N MET A 100 -1.53 -3.47 -2.00
CA MET A 100 -2.11 -4.80 -2.19
C MET A 100 -1.04 -5.87 -2.44
N GLN A 101 -0.01 -5.56 -3.22
CA GLN A 101 1.12 -6.46 -3.43
C GLN A 101 1.89 -6.74 -2.13
N ALA A 102 2.11 -5.70 -1.32
CA ALA A 102 2.75 -5.85 -0.02
C ALA A 102 1.91 -6.74 0.91
N ALA A 103 0.59 -6.59 0.89
CA ALA A 103 -0.33 -7.40 1.68
C ALA A 103 -0.26 -8.89 1.32
N VAL A 104 -0.24 -9.20 0.02
CA VAL A 104 -0.08 -10.57 -0.47
C VAL A 104 1.29 -11.13 -0.10
N TYR A 105 2.34 -10.37 -0.31
CA TYR A 105 3.71 -10.77 0.00
C TYR A 105 3.92 -11.06 1.48
N LYS A 106 3.31 -10.28 2.35
CA LYS A 106 3.40 -10.44 3.81
C LYS A 106 2.37 -11.43 4.37
N GLU A 107 1.55 -12.01 3.51
CA GLU A 107 0.54 -13.03 3.88
C GLU A 107 -0.41 -12.56 4.99
N VAL A 108 -0.80 -11.28 4.96
CA VAL A 108 -1.75 -10.73 5.92
C VAL A 108 -3.18 -11.14 5.59
N ASP A 109 -4.07 -11.08 6.57
CA ASP A 109 -5.50 -11.39 6.39
C ASP A 109 -6.26 -10.22 5.77
N GLU A 110 -5.89 -9.00 6.15
CA GLU A 110 -6.55 -7.78 5.68
C GLU A 110 -5.64 -6.57 5.77
N VAL A 111 -6.00 -5.54 5.01
CA VAL A 111 -5.36 -4.22 5.04
C VAL A 111 -6.34 -3.23 5.66
N TYR A 112 -5.89 -2.31 6.49
CA TYR A 112 -6.73 -1.21 6.96
C TYR A 112 -6.02 0.13 6.90
N VAL A 113 -6.83 1.17 6.77
CA VAL A 113 -6.39 2.56 6.76
C VAL A 113 -7.39 3.40 7.55
N THR A 114 -6.90 4.38 8.29
CA THR A 114 -7.70 5.44 8.87
C THR A 114 -7.53 6.71 8.05
N ILE A 115 -8.64 7.37 7.71
CA ILE A 115 -8.64 8.48 6.75
C ILE A 115 -9.75 9.46 7.06
N PHE A 116 -9.46 10.76 7.01
CA PHE A 116 -10.49 11.78 7.12
C PHE A 116 -11.42 11.79 5.91
N ALA A 117 -12.71 11.99 6.16
CA ALA A 117 -13.75 11.98 5.12
C ALA A 117 -13.52 13.02 4.02
N LYS A 118 -12.79 14.10 4.30
CA LYS A 118 -12.44 15.14 3.30
C LYS A 118 -11.61 14.65 2.13
N HIS A 119 -10.90 13.52 2.28
CA HIS A 119 -10.09 12.91 1.22
C HIS A 119 -10.92 12.02 0.29
N GLU A 120 -11.96 12.58 -0.29
CA GLU A 120 -12.96 11.87 -1.09
C GLU A 120 -12.37 11.11 -2.28
N ALA A 121 -11.44 11.71 -3.00
CA ALA A 121 -10.83 11.08 -4.17
C ALA A 121 -10.03 9.82 -3.78
N LEU A 122 -9.27 9.88 -2.69
CA LEU A 122 -8.51 8.74 -2.20
C LEU A 122 -9.43 7.65 -1.64
N ILE A 123 -10.50 8.04 -0.93
CA ILE A 123 -11.51 7.09 -0.43
C ILE A 123 -12.16 6.34 -1.59
N LYS A 124 -12.59 7.05 -2.64
CA LYS A 124 -13.18 6.43 -3.83
C LYS A 124 -12.22 5.47 -4.51
N LEU A 125 -10.95 5.84 -4.61
CA LEU A 125 -9.91 4.97 -5.17
C LEU A 125 -9.74 3.71 -4.35
N LEU A 126 -9.63 3.81 -3.03
CA LEU A 126 -9.53 2.66 -2.13
C LEU A 126 -10.76 1.75 -2.24
N GLN A 127 -11.96 2.34 -2.29
CA GLN A 127 -13.22 1.58 -2.46
C GLN A 127 -13.27 0.80 -3.78
N ARG A 128 -12.78 1.38 -4.86
CA ARG A 128 -12.66 0.65 -6.15
C ARG A 128 -11.79 -0.61 -6.03
N TYR A 129 -10.78 -0.57 -5.18
CA TYR A 129 -9.91 -1.73 -4.89
C TYR A 129 -10.40 -2.60 -3.73
N GLY A 130 -11.66 -2.47 -3.37
CA GLY A 130 -12.33 -3.37 -2.44
C GLY A 130 -12.23 -3.00 -0.97
N PHE A 131 -11.73 -1.82 -0.62
CA PHE A 131 -11.82 -1.30 0.74
C PHE A 131 -13.27 -0.93 1.07
N GLU A 132 -13.70 -1.25 2.28
CA GLU A 132 -15.03 -0.94 2.79
C GLU A 132 -14.94 -0.24 4.14
N GLU A 133 -15.85 0.70 4.39
CA GLU A 133 -15.95 1.34 5.70
C GLU A 133 -16.42 0.31 6.74
N ARG A 134 -15.65 0.15 7.81
CA ARG A 134 -15.93 -0.79 8.90
C ARG A 134 -16.05 -0.13 10.25
N GLY A 135 -15.76 1.16 10.36
CA GLY A 135 -15.83 1.87 11.63
C GLY A 135 -15.21 3.24 11.57
N LYS A 136 -14.98 3.79 12.75
CA LYS A 136 -14.36 5.10 12.94
C LYS A 136 -13.30 5.06 14.03
N LYS A 137 -12.29 5.91 13.85
CA LYS A 137 -11.30 6.23 14.88
C LYS A 137 -11.32 7.73 15.10
N GLY A 138 -12.00 8.18 16.17
CA GLY A 138 -12.29 9.61 16.31
C GLY A 138 -13.06 10.14 15.11
N ASP A 139 -12.52 11.16 14.44
CA ASP A 139 -13.10 11.75 13.24
C ASP A 139 -12.67 11.08 11.93
N GLU A 140 -11.82 10.06 12.00
CA GLU A 140 -11.37 9.32 10.83
C GLU A 140 -12.27 8.12 10.54
N LEU A 141 -12.50 7.84 9.26
CA LEU A 141 -13.10 6.59 8.79
C LEU A 141 -12.06 5.47 8.88
N VAL A 142 -12.49 4.27 9.24
CA VAL A 142 -11.69 3.05 9.16
C VAL A 142 -12.14 2.25 7.95
N LEU A 143 -11.27 2.15 6.97
CA LEU A 143 -11.50 1.36 5.75
C LEU A 143 -10.69 0.07 5.83
N VAL A 144 -11.33 -1.04 5.52
CA VAL A 144 -10.73 -2.38 5.59
C VAL A 144 -10.89 -3.09 4.25
N ARG A 145 -9.82 -3.74 3.82
CA ARG A 145 -9.80 -4.58 2.62
C ARG A 145 -9.37 -6.00 3.00
N PRO A 146 -10.29 -6.97 3.10
CA PRO A 146 -9.95 -8.37 3.29
C PRO A 146 -9.18 -8.91 2.09
N ILE A 147 -8.12 -9.70 2.32
CA ILE A 147 -7.33 -10.26 1.21
C ILE A 147 -8.06 -11.41 0.52
N LYS A 148 -8.78 -12.22 1.27
CA LYS A 148 -9.58 -13.33 0.72
C LYS A 148 -10.97 -12.88 0.24
N GLN A 149 -11.04 -11.73 -0.42
CA GLN A 149 -12.25 -11.24 -1.02
C GLN A 149 -12.46 -11.89 -2.39
N ARG A 150 -13.71 -12.17 -2.72
CA ARG A 150 -14.11 -12.67 -4.03
C ARG A 150 -15.34 -11.92 -4.53
N SER A 151 -15.19 -11.34 -5.71
CA SER A 151 -16.27 -10.70 -6.45
C SER A 151 -16.12 -10.99 -7.94
N ASN A 152 -16.96 -10.40 -8.78
CA ASN A 152 -16.81 -10.44 -10.23
C ASN A 152 -16.09 -9.20 -10.79
N ASP A 153 -15.55 -8.35 -9.91
CA ASP A 153 -14.84 -7.13 -10.27
C ASP A 153 -13.32 -7.32 -10.10
N VAL A 154 -12.59 -7.19 -11.20
CA VAL A 154 -11.14 -7.41 -11.25
C VAL A 154 -10.38 -6.38 -10.37
N LEU A 155 -10.82 -5.13 -10.32
CA LEU A 155 -10.18 -4.12 -9.47
C LEU A 155 -10.45 -4.39 -7.99
N ARG A 156 -11.69 -4.76 -7.68
CA ARG A 156 -12.08 -5.07 -6.31
C ARG A 156 -11.36 -6.29 -5.75
N ASP A 157 -11.07 -7.28 -6.59
CA ASP A 157 -10.35 -8.50 -6.21
C ASP A 157 -8.84 -8.40 -6.36
N TYR A 158 -8.34 -7.30 -6.97
CA TYR A 158 -6.90 -7.14 -7.19
C TYR A 158 -6.07 -7.50 -5.95
N PRO A 159 -4.97 -8.23 -6.04
CA PRO A 159 -4.33 -8.72 -7.27
C PRO A 159 -4.78 -10.12 -7.72
N PHE A 160 -5.92 -10.61 -7.27
CA PHE A 160 -6.40 -11.94 -7.58
C PHE A 160 -7.34 -11.97 -8.79
N VAL A 161 -7.25 -13.05 -9.56
CA VAL A 161 -8.18 -13.37 -10.64
C VAL A 161 -8.80 -14.73 -10.36
N HIS A 162 -10.12 -14.82 -10.45
CA HIS A 162 -10.86 -16.07 -10.24
C HIS A 162 -11.24 -16.67 -11.58
N THR A 163 -10.61 -17.79 -11.95
CA THR A 163 -10.92 -18.54 -13.15
C THR A 163 -11.24 -19.99 -12.79
N GLU A 164 -12.36 -20.51 -13.27
CA GLU A 164 -12.75 -21.90 -13.07
C GLU A 164 -12.70 -22.37 -11.60
N GLY A 165 -13.10 -21.50 -10.67
CA GLY A 165 -13.08 -21.78 -9.25
C GLY A 165 -11.68 -21.73 -8.60
N LYS A 166 -10.64 -21.52 -9.38
CA LYS A 166 -9.27 -21.36 -8.87
C LYS A 166 -8.91 -19.89 -8.71
N ARG A 167 -8.19 -19.60 -7.66
CA ARG A 167 -7.69 -18.25 -7.38
C ARG A 167 -6.30 -18.09 -7.95
N LYS A 168 -6.11 -17.07 -8.79
CA LYS A 168 -4.80 -16.65 -9.30
C LYS A 168 -4.58 -15.19 -8.88
N PHE A 169 -3.34 -14.74 -8.90
CA PHE A 169 -3.04 -13.36 -8.58
C PHE A 169 -2.18 -12.71 -9.67
N LEU A 170 -2.36 -11.41 -9.82
CA LEU A 170 -1.60 -10.57 -10.73
C LEU A 170 -0.58 -9.78 -9.94
N LEU A 171 0.70 -9.90 -10.30
CA LEU A 171 1.77 -9.11 -9.71
C LEU A 171 2.38 -8.17 -10.75
N ALA A 172 2.87 -7.03 -10.29
CA ALA A 172 3.80 -6.26 -11.07
C ALA A 172 5.04 -7.13 -11.33
N ILE A 173 5.44 -7.24 -12.59
CA ILE A 173 6.56 -8.09 -12.97
C ILE A 173 7.85 -7.38 -12.62
N LYS A 174 8.59 -8.01 -11.70
CA LYS A 174 9.94 -7.63 -11.31
C LYS A 174 10.80 -8.89 -11.33
N PRO A 175 12.09 -8.79 -11.69
CA PRO A 175 12.98 -9.94 -11.74
C PRO A 175 13.00 -10.76 -10.45
N GLU A 176 13.03 -10.09 -9.31
CA GLU A 176 13.02 -10.76 -7.99
C GLU A 176 11.72 -11.53 -7.71
N TYR A 177 10.58 -11.10 -8.25
CA TYR A 177 9.33 -11.85 -8.10
C TYR A 177 9.32 -13.08 -8.99
N HIS A 178 9.81 -12.94 -10.21
CA HIS A 178 9.93 -14.06 -11.12
C HIS A 178 10.81 -15.17 -10.54
N THR A 179 11.98 -14.83 -10.01
CA THR A 179 12.91 -15.78 -9.38
C THR A 179 12.26 -16.53 -8.21
N ARG A 180 11.40 -15.87 -7.45
CA ARG A 180 10.69 -16.50 -6.32
C ARG A 180 9.55 -17.40 -6.75
N LEU A 181 8.83 -17.04 -7.80
CA LEU A 181 7.69 -17.82 -8.32
C LEU A 181 8.16 -19.01 -9.16
N PHE A 182 9.28 -18.85 -9.86
CA PHE A 182 9.83 -19.83 -10.79
C PHE A 182 11.33 -19.98 -10.56
N PRO A 183 11.76 -20.57 -9.43
CA PRO A 183 13.17 -20.63 -9.05
C PRO A 183 14.05 -21.38 -10.05
N ASP A 184 13.48 -22.34 -10.78
CA ASP A 184 14.20 -23.16 -11.76
C ASP A 184 14.09 -22.62 -13.20
N SER A 185 13.52 -21.42 -13.38
CA SER A 185 13.38 -20.84 -14.72
C SER A 185 14.72 -20.37 -15.29
N ILE A 186 14.94 -20.64 -16.56
CA ILE A 186 16.10 -20.13 -17.32
C ILE A 186 16.11 -18.61 -17.43
N LEU A 187 14.97 -17.96 -17.16
CA LEU A 187 14.81 -16.50 -17.20
C LEU A 187 15.29 -15.81 -15.91
N ASN A 188 15.67 -16.58 -14.89
CA ASN A 188 16.22 -16.07 -13.63
C ASN A 188 17.67 -15.59 -13.75
N THR A 189 18.12 -15.25 -14.92
CA THR A 189 19.43 -14.67 -15.16
C THR A 189 19.26 -13.18 -15.39
N GLU A 190 20.08 -12.39 -14.66
CA GLU A 190 20.24 -10.93 -14.76
C GLU A 190 19.34 -10.20 -15.76
N GLN A 191 18.56 -9.25 -15.35
CA GLN A 191 17.83 -8.23 -16.16
C GLN A 191 17.40 -8.65 -17.58
N ARG A 192 17.41 -9.93 -17.87
CA ARG A 192 17.04 -10.40 -19.18
C ARG A 192 15.59 -10.07 -19.47
N GLU A 193 15.46 -9.21 -20.44
CA GLU A 193 14.31 -9.08 -21.30
C GLU A 193 12.97 -9.19 -20.55
N LYS A 194 12.58 -8.08 -19.97
CA LYS A 194 11.29 -7.92 -19.27
C LYS A 194 10.10 -8.54 -20.05
N ASP A 195 10.20 -8.59 -21.36
CA ASP A 195 9.18 -9.16 -22.24
C ASP A 195 9.02 -10.68 -22.08
N TYR A 196 10.10 -11.40 -21.81
CA TYR A 196 10.04 -12.84 -21.53
C TYR A 196 9.42 -13.13 -20.17
N LEU A 197 9.72 -12.31 -19.16
CA LEU A 197 9.10 -12.43 -17.85
C LEU A 197 7.57 -12.29 -17.92
N VAL A 198 7.07 -11.40 -18.75
CA VAL A 198 5.63 -11.23 -18.98
C VAL A 198 5.01 -12.52 -19.55
N ARG A 199 5.67 -13.13 -20.53
CA ARG A 199 5.17 -14.38 -21.13
C ARG A 199 5.19 -15.55 -20.16
N ASP A 200 6.26 -15.68 -19.37
CA ASP A 200 6.45 -16.79 -18.43
C ASP A 200 5.41 -16.71 -17.28
N VAL A 201 5.05 -15.52 -16.84
CA VAL A 201 4.03 -15.33 -15.80
C VAL A 201 2.60 -15.44 -16.35
N ALA A 202 2.38 -15.16 -17.64
CA ALA A 202 1.07 -15.24 -18.28
C ALA A 202 0.63 -16.69 -18.60
N HIS A 203 1.54 -17.64 -18.63
CA HIS A 203 1.32 -19.06 -18.83
C HIS A 203 1.23 -19.83 -17.50
#